data_97cead1641b39726858688b9b3269726
#
_entry.id   97cead1641b39726858688b9b3269726
#
_cell.length_a   1.000
_cell.length_b   1.000
_cell.length_c   1.000
_cell.angle_alpha   90.00
_cell.angle_beta   90.00
_cell.angle_gamma   90.00
#
_symmetry.space_group_name_H-M   'P 1'
#
loop_
_entity.id
_entity.type
_entity.pdbx_description
1 polymer ?
#
loop_
_entity_poly.entity_id
_entity_poly.type
_entity_poly.pdbx_seq_one_letter_code
_entity_poly.pdbx_strand_id
1 'polypeptide(L)'
;STGDLLRDAVAKSTELGLRAKAAMDSGKLVDDATVLGMIRERLRLPDASRGFILDGFPRNIAQAEALQKLLGELRTPLESVVLLNVDLGILFKRLTGRRICQDCGKVFNVHTAPPPEGKHRLIQRPDDKEEVIGKRLEVYEAQTKPLIKYYEAAGLLRIVDADADVDTVFKSIEHAVFKHEIKHEIKH
;
A
#
# COMPACT_ATOMS: atom_id res chain seq x y z
N SER A 1 -2.54 3.05 5.70
CA SER A 1 -1.43 2.92 4.76
C SER A 1 -0.09 3.00 5.47
N THR A 2 0.80 2.08 5.17
CA THR A 2 2.18 2.06 5.74
C THR A 2 2.94 3.32 5.33
N GLY A 3 2.78 3.77 4.09
CA GLY A 3 3.38 5.01 3.61
C GLY A 3 2.90 6.23 4.39
N ASP A 4 1.63 6.29 4.77
CA ASP A 4 1.10 7.40 5.56
C ASP A 4 1.58 7.36 7.01
N LEU A 5 1.68 6.18 7.63
CA LEU A 5 2.30 6.03 8.96
C LEU A 5 3.75 6.52 8.97
N LEU A 6 4.52 6.18 7.94
CA LEU A 6 5.90 6.64 7.79
C LEU A 6 5.98 8.16 7.56
N ARG A 7 5.13 8.71 6.70
CA ARG A 7 5.09 10.18 6.46
C ARG A 7 4.68 10.95 7.72
N ASP A 8 3.75 10.44 8.50
CA ASP A 8 3.36 11.03 9.77
C ASP A 8 4.53 11.03 10.77
N ALA A 9 5.26 9.90 10.86
CA ALA A 9 6.47 9.82 11.69
C ALA A 9 7.56 10.81 11.25
N VAL A 10 7.74 11.00 9.93
CA VAL A 10 8.65 12.01 9.37
C VAL A 10 8.20 13.42 9.74
N ALA A 11 6.91 13.73 9.57
CA ALA A 11 6.35 15.05 9.88
C ALA A 11 6.48 15.40 11.37
N LYS A 12 6.36 14.43 12.24
CA LYS A 12 6.55 14.57 13.71
C LYS A 12 8.01 14.56 14.12
N SER A 13 8.95 14.42 13.18
CA SER A 13 10.40 14.36 13.45
C SER A 13 10.79 13.32 14.50
N THR A 14 10.08 12.19 14.55
CA THR A 14 10.44 11.08 15.43
C THR A 14 11.77 10.47 14.97
N GLU A 15 12.51 9.81 15.85
CA GLU A 15 13.73 9.10 15.48
C GLU A 15 13.49 8.12 14.33
N LEU A 16 12.39 7.39 14.40
CA LEU A 16 11.94 6.48 13.35
C LEU A 16 11.66 7.22 12.03
N GLY A 17 10.98 8.37 12.08
CA GLY A 17 10.69 9.20 10.92
C GLY A 17 11.96 9.72 10.26
N LEU A 18 12.94 10.17 11.03
CA LEU A 18 14.23 10.64 10.51
C LEU A 18 15.00 9.52 9.82
N ARG A 19 15.00 8.30 10.37
CA ARG A 19 15.62 7.12 9.75
C ARG A 19 14.90 6.70 8.45
N ALA A 20 13.59 6.76 8.44
CA ALA A 20 12.78 6.37 7.29
C ALA A 20 12.87 7.38 6.12
N LYS A 21 13.04 8.67 6.42
CA LYS A 21 12.99 9.75 5.44
C LYS A 21 13.95 9.56 4.26
N ALA A 22 15.22 9.26 4.54
CA ALA A 22 16.25 9.11 3.50
C ALA A 22 15.91 7.96 2.53
N ALA A 23 15.40 6.84 3.05
CA ALA A 23 14.96 5.71 2.24
C ALA A 23 13.76 6.09 1.37
N MET A 24 12.75 6.74 1.95
CA MET A 24 11.52 7.16 1.24
C MET A 24 11.84 8.15 0.11
N ASP A 25 12.63 9.20 0.40
CA ASP A 25 12.98 10.23 -0.57
C ASP A 25 13.78 9.67 -1.77
N SER A 26 14.53 8.59 -1.55
CA SER A 26 15.31 7.88 -2.60
C SER A 26 14.55 6.74 -3.28
N GLY A 27 13.29 6.49 -2.92
CA GLY A 27 12.48 5.39 -3.47
C GLY A 27 12.89 3.99 -3.01
N LYS A 28 13.73 3.90 -1.98
CA LYS A 28 14.10 2.63 -1.35
C LYS A 28 13.07 2.20 -0.32
N LEU A 29 13.10 0.90 0.05
CA LEU A 29 12.30 0.43 1.19
C LEU A 29 12.94 0.89 2.50
N VAL A 30 12.08 1.22 3.48
CA VAL A 30 12.48 1.41 4.87
C VAL A 30 12.84 0.04 5.47
N ASP A 31 13.73 -0.02 6.44
CA ASP A 31 14.15 -1.27 7.06
C ASP A 31 12.98 -2.06 7.69
N ASP A 32 13.05 -3.38 7.58
CA ASP A 32 11.95 -4.28 7.92
C ASP A 32 11.57 -4.20 9.40
N ALA A 33 12.55 -4.06 10.30
CA ALA A 33 12.31 -3.99 11.74
C ALA A 33 11.51 -2.74 12.11
N THR A 34 11.84 -1.61 11.50
CA THR A 34 11.15 -0.34 11.66
C THR A 34 9.70 -0.45 11.23
N VAL A 35 9.45 -0.96 10.02
CA VAL A 35 8.09 -1.07 9.47
C VAL A 35 7.24 -2.06 10.28
N LEU A 36 7.80 -3.21 10.63
CA LEU A 36 7.11 -4.22 11.45
C LEU A 36 6.76 -3.72 12.84
N GLY A 37 7.67 -2.97 13.48
CA GLY A 37 7.39 -2.33 14.76
C GLY A 37 6.18 -1.40 14.69
N MET A 38 6.11 -0.55 13.66
CA MET A 38 4.97 0.35 13.44
C MET A 38 3.66 -0.41 13.21
N ILE A 39 3.69 -1.47 12.40
CA ILE A 39 2.50 -2.29 12.13
C ILE A 39 2.04 -3.00 13.39
N ARG A 40 2.96 -3.55 14.19
CA ARG A 40 2.65 -4.17 15.48
C ARG A 40 1.93 -3.19 16.42
N GLU A 41 2.44 -1.98 16.56
CA GLU A 41 1.81 -0.95 17.39
C GLU A 41 0.42 -0.58 16.85
N ARG A 42 0.29 -0.39 15.54
CA ARG A 42 -0.97 -0.02 14.89
C ARG A 42 -2.05 -1.09 15.06
N LEU A 43 -1.72 -2.36 14.91
CA LEU A 43 -2.66 -3.47 15.03
C LEU A 43 -3.10 -3.75 16.47
N ARG A 44 -2.39 -3.23 17.47
CA ARG A 44 -2.80 -3.33 18.88
C ARG A 44 -3.83 -2.29 19.30
N LEU A 45 -4.10 -1.29 18.45
CA LEU A 45 -5.10 -0.28 18.78
C LEU A 45 -6.51 -0.87 18.70
N PRO A 46 -7.45 -0.41 19.57
CA PRO A 46 -8.80 -0.98 19.67
C PRO A 46 -9.60 -0.97 18.36
N ASP A 47 -9.37 0.02 17.49
CA ASP A 47 -10.05 0.15 16.21
C ASP A 47 -9.66 -0.94 15.19
N ALA A 48 -8.51 -1.59 15.35
CA ALA A 48 -8.07 -2.72 14.54
C ALA A 48 -8.65 -4.07 15.00
N SER A 49 -9.36 -4.12 16.11
CA SER A 49 -9.86 -5.37 16.71
C SER A 49 -10.91 -6.09 15.86
N ARG A 50 -11.65 -5.37 15.01
CA ARG A 50 -12.68 -5.93 14.12
C ARG A 50 -12.16 -6.26 12.70
N GLY A 51 -10.89 -6.02 12.44
CA GLY A 51 -10.26 -6.25 11.15
C GLY A 51 -9.39 -5.07 10.73
N PHE A 52 -8.60 -5.28 9.69
CA PHE A 52 -7.67 -4.29 9.18
C PHE A 52 -7.36 -4.52 7.69
N ILE A 53 -6.92 -3.47 7.04
CA ILE A 53 -6.36 -3.50 5.70
C ILE A 53 -4.95 -2.93 5.78
N LEU A 54 -3.96 -3.70 5.32
CA LEU A 54 -2.59 -3.23 5.15
C LEU A 54 -2.41 -2.76 3.71
N ASP A 55 -2.16 -1.48 3.52
CA ASP A 55 -1.90 -0.89 2.23
C ASP A 55 -0.40 -0.60 2.06
N GLY A 56 0.20 -1.18 1.01
CA GLY A 56 1.61 -1.04 0.70
C GLY A 56 2.55 -1.84 1.61
N PHE A 57 2.06 -2.91 2.24
CA PHE A 57 2.85 -3.83 3.06
C PHE A 57 2.21 -5.24 3.02
N PRO A 58 3.01 -6.34 2.98
CA PRO A 58 4.47 -6.38 2.88
C PRO A 58 4.98 -5.98 1.48
N ARG A 59 6.27 -5.68 1.35
CA ARG A 59 6.92 -5.32 0.09
C ARG A 59 8.06 -6.25 -0.31
N ASN A 60 8.39 -7.24 0.53
CA ASN A 60 9.34 -8.31 0.23
C ASN A 60 8.98 -9.57 1.02
N ILE A 61 9.62 -10.69 0.68
CA ILE A 61 9.36 -11.99 1.30
C ILE A 61 9.64 -11.98 2.80
N ALA A 62 10.76 -11.38 3.23
CA ALA A 62 11.12 -11.31 4.66
C ALA A 62 10.03 -10.59 5.47
N GLN A 63 9.47 -9.50 4.94
CA GLN A 63 8.33 -8.80 5.55
C GLN A 63 7.07 -9.67 5.59
N ALA A 64 6.80 -10.45 4.54
CA ALA A 64 5.64 -11.34 4.50
C ALA A 64 5.72 -12.45 5.55
N GLU A 65 6.88 -13.07 5.70
CA GLU A 65 7.12 -14.09 6.73
C GLU A 65 7.01 -13.52 8.14
N ALA A 66 7.60 -12.35 8.38
CA ALA A 66 7.52 -11.68 9.66
C ALA A 66 6.10 -11.20 9.99
N LEU A 67 5.34 -10.74 8.99
CA LEU A 67 3.92 -10.43 9.13
C LEU A 67 3.11 -11.67 9.51
N GLN A 68 3.32 -12.78 8.82
CA GLN A 68 2.63 -14.05 9.12
C GLN A 68 2.85 -14.46 10.58
N LYS A 69 4.09 -14.37 11.08
CA LYS A 69 4.43 -14.64 12.49
C LYS A 69 3.70 -13.68 13.43
N LEU A 70 3.77 -12.38 13.16
CA LEU A 70 3.09 -11.36 13.96
C LEU A 70 1.58 -11.59 14.05
N LEU A 71 0.93 -11.88 12.93
CA LEU A 71 -0.52 -12.10 12.88
C LEU A 71 -0.91 -13.42 13.57
N GLY A 72 -0.04 -14.44 13.53
CA GLY A 72 -0.19 -15.66 14.32
C GLY A 72 -0.16 -15.39 15.83
N GLU A 73 0.78 -14.56 16.30
CA GLU A 73 0.85 -14.13 17.70
C GLU A 73 -0.41 -13.35 18.14
N LEU A 74 -0.94 -12.52 17.24
CA LEU A 74 -2.16 -11.73 17.48
C LEU A 74 -3.46 -12.52 17.26
N ARG A 75 -3.38 -13.75 16.73
CA ARG A 75 -4.54 -14.61 16.36
C ARG A 75 -5.48 -13.94 15.35
N THR A 76 -4.93 -13.18 14.42
CA THR A 76 -5.64 -12.46 13.36
C THR A 76 -4.99 -12.76 12.00
N PRO A 77 -5.15 -13.98 11.45
CA PRO A 77 -4.52 -14.35 10.19
C PRO A 77 -5.00 -13.49 9.02
N LEU A 78 -4.19 -13.42 7.95
CA LEU A 78 -4.64 -12.81 6.69
C LEU A 78 -5.74 -13.65 6.06
N GLU A 79 -6.81 -13.00 5.62
CA GLU A 79 -7.91 -13.64 4.89
C GLU A 79 -7.68 -13.59 3.38
N SER A 80 -7.14 -12.49 2.88
CA SER A 80 -6.82 -12.32 1.46
C SER A 80 -5.71 -11.30 1.23
N VAL A 81 -5.08 -11.43 0.07
CA VAL A 81 -4.08 -10.48 -0.44
C VAL A 81 -4.51 -10.05 -1.84
N VAL A 82 -4.80 -8.77 -2.01
CA VAL A 82 -5.26 -8.22 -3.28
C VAL A 82 -4.07 -7.63 -4.05
N LEU A 83 -3.81 -8.16 -5.23
CA LEU A 83 -2.90 -7.57 -6.20
C LEU A 83 -3.70 -6.67 -7.15
N LEU A 84 -3.43 -5.37 -7.11
CA LEU A 84 -3.94 -4.42 -8.08
C LEU A 84 -3.04 -4.46 -9.32
N ASN A 85 -3.50 -5.15 -10.36
CA ASN A 85 -2.76 -5.27 -11.61
C ASN A 85 -3.06 -4.06 -12.50
N VAL A 86 -2.00 -3.40 -12.97
CA VAL A 86 -2.09 -2.21 -13.83
C VAL A 86 -0.90 -2.17 -14.79
N ASP A 87 -1.14 -1.66 -16.00
CA ASP A 87 -0.05 -1.40 -16.96
C ASP A 87 0.98 -0.42 -16.39
N LEU A 88 2.27 -0.71 -16.59
CA LEU A 88 3.37 0.12 -16.06
C LEU A 88 3.36 1.55 -16.60
N GLY A 89 2.96 1.77 -17.85
CA GLY A 89 2.85 3.12 -18.43
C GLY A 89 1.74 3.91 -17.78
N ILE A 90 0.60 3.27 -17.50
CA ILE A 90 -0.52 3.88 -16.78
C ILE A 90 -0.12 4.17 -15.34
N LEU A 91 0.54 3.22 -14.68
CA LEU A 91 1.04 3.42 -13.31
C LEU A 91 2.01 4.60 -13.24
N PHE A 92 2.95 4.69 -14.18
CA PHE A 92 3.90 5.80 -14.26
C PHE A 92 3.19 7.15 -14.37
N LYS A 93 2.22 7.28 -15.29
CA LYS A 93 1.40 8.49 -15.42
C LYS A 93 0.61 8.83 -14.15
N ARG A 94 0.04 7.82 -13.49
CA ARG A 94 -0.69 8.01 -12.24
C ARG A 94 0.24 8.52 -11.13
N LEU A 95 1.43 7.98 -11.01
CA LEU A 95 2.39 8.37 -9.97
C LEU A 95 2.97 9.76 -10.22
N THR A 96 3.45 10.04 -11.43
CA THR A 96 4.00 11.36 -11.80
C THR A 96 2.96 12.47 -11.79
N GLY A 97 1.71 12.14 -12.13
CA GLY A 97 0.57 13.05 -12.13
C GLY A 97 -0.02 13.31 -10.75
N ARG A 98 0.31 12.52 -9.72
CA ARG A 98 -0.27 12.67 -8.38
C ARG A 98 0.10 14.00 -7.74
N ARG A 99 -0.88 14.64 -7.11
CA ARG A 99 -0.74 15.87 -6.35
C ARG A 99 -1.53 15.76 -5.04
N ILE A 100 -1.05 16.43 -4.01
CA ILE A 100 -1.73 16.51 -2.73
C ILE A 100 -2.03 17.97 -2.43
N CYS A 101 -3.24 18.24 -2.00
CA CYS A 101 -3.58 19.56 -1.49
C CYS A 101 -2.97 19.76 -0.09
N GLN A 102 -2.19 20.81 0.09
CA GLN A 102 -1.60 21.15 1.39
C GLN A 102 -2.64 21.54 2.44
N ASP A 103 -3.78 22.08 2.00
CA ASP A 103 -4.79 22.61 2.92
C ASP A 103 -5.76 21.53 3.43
N CYS A 104 -6.16 20.57 2.59
CA CYS A 104 -7.17 19.57 2.93
C CYS A 104 -6.70 18.11 2.83
N GLY A 105 -5.46 17.86 2.43
CA GLY A 105 -4.89 16.52 2.29
C GLY A 105 -5.46 15.68 1.14
N LYS A 106 -6.42 16.20 0.36
CA LYS A 106 -7.00 15.47 -0.77
C LYS A 106 -5.96 15.18 -1.84
N VAL A 107 -6.06 13.99 -2.42
CA VAL A 107 -5.21 13.54 -3.51
C VAL A 107 -5.91 13.81 -4.84
N PHE A 108 -5.19 14.43 -5.75
CA PHE A 108 -5.61 14.72 -7.13
C PHE A 108 -4.61 14.11 -8.11
N ASN A 109 -4.99 14.09 -9.38
CA ASN A 109 -4.07 13.69 -10.45
C ASN A 109 -4.24 14.66 -11.62
N VAL A 110 -3.13 15.27 -12.05
CA VAL A 110 -3.16 16.29 -13.12
C VAL A 110 -3.62 15.74 -14.47
N HIS A 111 -3.55 14.41 -14.68
CA HIS A 111 -3.93 13.78 -15.94
C HIS A 111 -5.34 13.18 -15.91
N THR A 112 -5.77 12.63 -14.78
CA THR A 112 -7.00 11.81 -14.70
C THR A 112 -8.08 12.39 -13.79
N ALA A 113 -7.70 13.18 -12.81
CA ALA A 113 -8.60 13.78 -11.82
C ALA A 113 -8.06 15.13 -11.34
N PRO A 114 -8.00 16.14 -12.23
CA PRO A 114 -7.51 17.48 -11.88
C PRO A 114 -8.43 18.14 -10.85
N PRO A 115 -7.87 18.97 -9.94
CA PRO A 115 -8.67 19.70 -8.99
C PRO A 115 -9.46 20.82 -9.69
N PRO A 116 -10.55 21.28 -9.10
CA PRO A 116 -11.20 22.54 -9.50
C PRO A 116 -10.23 23.72 -9.43
N GLU A 117 -10.27 24.59 -10.43
CA GLU A 117 -9.38 25.74 -10.50
C GLU A 117 -9.46 26.62 -9.25
N GLY A 118 -8.30 27.10 -8.80
CA GLY A 118 -8.18 28.11 -7.76
C GLY A 118 -8.52 27.69 -6.32
N LYS A 119 -8.87 26.40 -6.10
CA LYS A 119 -9.33 25.93 -4.77
C LYS A 119 -8.30 25.16 -3.95
N HIS A 120 -7.17 24.77 -4.53
CA HIS A 120 -6.24 23.86 -3.87
C HIS A 120 -4.78 24.24 -4.11
N ARG A 121 -3.99 24.32 -3.04
CA ARG A 121 -2.54 24.43 -3.12
C ARG A 121 -1.94 23.04 -3.28
N LEU A 122 -1.55 22.70 -4.49
CA LEU A 122 -1.07 21.37 -4.83
C LEU A 122 0.45 21.25 -4.69
N ILE A 123 0.88 20.16 -4.08
CA ILE A 123 2.29 19.75 -4.05
C ILE A 123 2.44 18.33 -4.63
N GLN A 124 3.60 18.08 -5.22
CA GLN A 124 4.05 16.75 -5.57
C GLN A 124 4.85 16.15 -4.41
N ARG A 125 4.62 14.88 -4.09
CA ARG A 125 5.47 14.17 -3.12
C ARG A 125 6.90 14.06 -3.66
N PRO A 126 7.94 14.12 -2.81
CA PRO A 126 9.32 13.92 -3.25
C PRO A 126 9.54 12.59 -3.98
N ASP A 127 8.86 11.53 -3.53
CA ASP A 127 8.93 10.18 -4.09
C ASP A 127 8.05 9.96 -5.34
N ASP A 128 7.35 10.99 -5.82
CA ASP A 128 6.59 10.97 -7.08
C ASP A 128 7.31 11.66 -8.25
N LYS A 129 8.56 12.07 -8.05
CA LYS A 129 9.42 12.56 -9.12
C LYS A 129 9.82 11.41 -10.05
N GLU A 130 9.94 11.70 -11.34
CA GLU A 130 10.22 10.67 -12.35
C GLU A 130 11.45 9.82 -12.04
N GLU A 131 12.54 10.46 -11.62
CA GLU A 131 13.79 9.78 -11.27
C GLU A 131 13.63 8.82 -10.06
N VAL A 132 12.77 9.19 -9.10
CA VAL A 132 12.49 8.35 -7.93
C VAL A 132 11.53 7.23 -8.27
N ILE A 133 10.55 7.48 -9.14
CA ILE A 133 9.60 6.45 -9.60
C ILE A 133 10.35 5.33 -10.34
N GLY A 134 11.30 5.65 -11.20
CA GLY A 134 12.14 4.64 -11.85
C GLY A 134 12.78 3.69 -10.83
N LYS A 135 13.36 4.25 -9.77
CA LYS A 135 13.94 3.45 -8.67
C LYS A 135 12.90 2.62 -7.91
N ARG A 136 11.73 3.18 -7.66
CA ARG A 136 10.62 2.44 -7.01
C ARG A 136 10.18 1.24 -7.85
N LEU A 137 10.09 1.38 -9.17
CA LEU A 137 9.73 0.28 -10.07
C LEU A 137 10.81 -0.82 -10.09
N GLU A 138 12.09 -0.46 -10.10
CA GLU A 138 13.20 -1.43 -9.97
C GLU A 138 13.08 -2.22 -8.66
N VAL A 139 12.86 -1.54 -7.53
CA VAL A 139 12.68 -2.18 -6.22
C VAL A 139 11.45 -3.08 -6.22
N TYR A 140 10.34 -2.65 -6.83
CA TYR A 140 9.13 -3.45 -6.97
C TYR A 140 9.42 -4.77 -7.73
N GLU A 141 10.03 -4.68 -8.91
CA GLU A 141 10.35 -5.88 -9.72
C GLU A 141 11.27 -6.85 -8.97
N ALA A 142 12.29 -6.34 -8.30
CA ALA A 142 13.27 -7.16 -7.61
C ALA A 142 12.77 -7.76 -6.29
N GLN A 143 12.02 -7.01 -5.50
CA GLN A 143 11.71 -7.37 -4.12
C GLN A 143 10.23 -7.66 -3.88
N THR A 144 9.31 -6.93 -4.53
CA THR A 144 7.88 -7.01 -4.25
C THR A 144 7.17 -8.00 -5.17
N LYS A 145 7.50 -8.03 -6.43
CA LYS A 145 6.88 -8.94 -7.40
C LYS A 145 6.98 -10.43 -7.01
N PRO A 146 8.03 -10.93 -6.36
CA PRO A 146 8.08 -12.30 -5.85
C PRO A 146 6.97 -12.67 -4.86
N LEU A 147 6.36 -11.68 -4.18
CA LEU A 147 5.21 -11.90 -3.30
C LEU A 147 3.99 -12.48 -4.02
N ILE A 148 3.85 -12.25 -5.32
CA ILE A 148 2.76 -12.80 -6.13
C ILE A 148 2.75 -14.34 -6.01
N LYS A 149 3.87 -14.98 -6.30
CA LYS A 149 4.02 -16.44 -6.16
C LYS A 149 3.90 -16.93 -4.72
N TYR A 150 4.45 -16.16 -3.78
CA TYR A 150 4.37 -16.47 -2.35
C TYR A 150 2.92 -16.57 -1.87
N TYR A 151 2.09 -15.58 -2.18
CA TYR A 151 0.69 -15.55 -1.75
C TYR A 151 -0.23 -16.40 -2.63
N GLU A 152 0.13 -16.64 -3.90
CA GLU A 152 -0.54 -17.61 -4.75
C GLU A 152 -0.39 -19.03 -4.18
N ALA A 153 0.82 -19.43 -3.79
CA ALA A 153 1.08 -20.72 -3.15
C ALA A 153 0.36 -20.88 -1.80
N ALA A 154 0.15 -19.78 -1.06
CA ALA A 154 -0.63 -19.76 0.16
C ALA A 154 -2.16 -19.78 -0.06
N GLY A 155 -2.65 -19.69 -1.31
CA GLY A 155 -4.08 -19.64 -1.64
C GLY A 155 -4.76 -18.30 -1.28
N LEU A 156 -3.99 -17.29 -0.90
CA LEU A 156 -4.51 -16.00 -0.42
C LEU A 156 -4.64 -14.94 -1.53
N LEU A 157 -3.96 -15.13 -2.67
CA LEU A 157 -3.88 -14.11 -3.71
C LEU A 157 -5.22 -13.91 -4.44
N ARG A 158 -5.59 -12.65 -4.62
CA ARG A 158 -6.70 -12.18 -5.46
C ARG A 158 -6.16 -11.13 -6.41
N ILE A 159 -6.32 -11.33 -7.71
CA ILE A 159 -5.85 -10.38 -8.74
C ILE A 159 -7.04 -9.56 -9.20
N VAL A 160 -6.91 -8.24 -9.13
CA VAL A 160 -7.91 -7.27 -9.57
C VAL A 160 -7.29 -6.37 -10.63
N ASP A 161 -7.98 -6.24 -11.77
CA ASP A 161 -7.60 -5.27 -12.78
C ASP A 161 -7.84 -3.84 -12.22
N ALA A 162 -6.77 -3.08 -12.13
CA ALA A 162 -6.78 -1.70 -11.64
C ALA A 162 -6.66 -0.66 -12.77
N ASP A 163 -6.81 -1.09 -14.02
CA ASP A 163 -6.81 -0.21 -15.18
C ASP A 163 -8.21 0.32 -15.50
N ALA A 164 -8.85 0.84 -14.46
CA ALA A 164 -10.20 1.40 -14.53
C ALA A 164 -10.33 2.59 -13.56
N ASP A 165 -11.50 3.21 -13.52
CA ASP A 165 -11.83 4.22 -12.53
C ASP A 165 -11.91 3.65 -11.11
N VAL A 166 -11.84 4.53 -10.11
CA VAL A 166 -11.76 4.15 -8.69
C VAL A 166 -12.98 3.33 -8.25
N ASP A 167 -14.17 3.70 -8.69
CA ASP A 167 -15.42 3.02 -8.28
C ASP A 167 -15.50 1.61 -8.86
N THR A 168 -15.07 1.44 -10.10
CA THR A 168 -15.01 0.14 -10.78
C THR A 168 -13.99 -0.77 -10.10
N VAL A 169 -12.80 -0.25 -9.79
CA VAL A 169 -11.75 -1.00 -9.08
C VAL A 169 -12.23 -1.38 -7.67
N PHE A 170 -12.87 -0.47 -6.96
CA PHE A 170 -13.41 -0.74 -5.63
C PHE A 170 -14.42 -1.90 -5.64
N LYS A 171 -15.40 -1.88 -6.55
CA LYS A 171 -16.37 -2.97 -6.70
C LYS A 171 -15.70 -4.30 -7.04
N SER A 172 -14.64 -4.27 -7.85
CA SER A 172 -13.87 -5.47 -8.19
C SER A 172 -13.13 -6.04 -6.99
N ILE A 173 -12.60 -5.19 -6.11
CA ILE A 173 -11.98 -5.60 -4.85
C ILE A 173 -13.02 -6.22 -3.92
N GLU A 174 -14.16 -5.56 -3.70
CA GLU A 174 -15.25 -6.11 -2.88
C GLU A 174 -15.67 -7.51 -3.38
N HIS A 175 -15.85 -7.65 -4.68
CA HIS A 175 -16.22 -8.93 -5.27
C HIS A 175 -15.14 -10.00 -5.07
N ALA A 176 -13.87 -9.66 -5.24
CA ALA A 176 -12.76 -10.60 -5.10
C ALA A 176 -12.55 -11.07 -3.64
N VAL A 177 -12.83 -10.19 -2.67
CA VAL A 177 -12.67 -10.48 -1.24
C VAL A 177 -13.89 -11.23 -0.69
N PHE A 178 -15.11 -10.68 -0.84
CA PHE A 178 -16.29 -11.20 -0.16
C PHE A 178 -16.97 -12.38 -0.86
N LYS A 179 -16.89 -12.54 -2.18
CA LYS A 179 -17.47 -13.73 -2.84
C LYS A 179 -16.73 -15.03 -2.57
N HIS A 180 -15.52 -14.98 -2.06
CA HIS A 180 -14.80 -16.20 -1.68
C HIS A 180 -15.30 -16.79 -0.35
N GLU A 181 -15.86 -15.98 0.54
CA GLU A 181 -16.44 -16.43 1.82
C GLU A 181 -17.69 -17.27 1.59
N ILE A 182 -18.54 -16.90 0.64
CA ILE A 182 -19.80 -17.63 0.35
C ILE A 182 -19.55 -19.07 -0.15
N LYS A 183 -18.40 -19.36 -0.77
CA LYS A 183 -18.06 -20.73 -1.21
C LYS A 183 -17.57 -21.64 -0.10
N HIS A 184 -17.11 -21.10 1.02
CA HIS A 184 -16.69 -21.89 2.17
C HIS A 184 -17.84 -22.23 3.12
N GLU A 185 -18.87 -21.38 3.23
CA GLU A 185 -20.05 -21.65 4.07
C GLU A 185 -21.01 -22.71 3.50
N ILE A 186 -20.96 -23.00 2.19
CA ILE A 186 -21.84 -23.99 1.55
C ILE A 186 -21.28 -25.43 1.63
N LYS A 187 -20.11 -25.65 2.22
CA LYS A 187 -19.47 -26.96 2.32
C LYS A 187 -19.47 -27.60 3.71
N HIS A 188 -20.33 -27.12 4.61
CA HIS A 188 -20.58 -27.75 5.92
C HIS A 188 -22.00 -28.24 6.06
#